data_5b5fdbb8c050970ab8a0be5d122bb891
#
_entry.id   5b5fdbb8c050970ab8a0be5d122bb891
#
_cell.length_a   1.000
_cell.length_b   1.000
_cell.length_c   1.000
_cell.angle_alpha   90.00
_cell.angle_beta   90.00
_cell.angle_gamma   90.00
#
_symmetry.space_group_name_H-M   'P 1'
#
loop_
_entity.id
_entity.type
_entity.pdbx_description
1 polymer ?
#
loop_
_entity_poly.entity_id
_entity_poly.type
_entity_poly.pdbx_seq_one_letter_code
_entity_poly.pdbx_strand_id
1 'polypeptide(L)'
;MVNNQYTDIYKECRDMLCQHSTEVMNAVRDQAFGDFQAQGFPTRKVERYKYTDMEKLFEPDYGLNLKRLDIPVNPYNAFKCDVPNLSTSLYFIVNDAFYSKNDPKAPLPEGVIIGSLKEEADRHPELIGKYYARIAKTDEDAVTALNTMLAQDGLLVYVPKHVVVDRAIQVINILRSDVDLMVNRRVLVILEEGADIKLLFCDHAADDRNFLATQVIEAYVGDNASLHLYCLEETHAKNKRVSNLYIKQEANSRVNHTIITLHNGITRNKTDLTLSGEGASCVLNGCVIADKEQHVDNNTLIDHQAAHCDSKELYKYVLDDKATGAFAGKVLVRQGAQQTTSEERNNNICATKEARMFTQPMLEIYADDVKCAHGSTVGQLNDAALFYMQQRGISQKEAKLLLELAFINEVVDTIQLEPLRDRLHHLVEKRFRGELSKCEGCKLCR
;
A
#
# COMPACT_ATOMS: atom_id res chain seq x y z
N MET A 1 -28.91 0.42 -5.43
CA MET A 1 -27.72 -0.47 -5.41
C MET A 1 -26.49 0.42 -5.41
N VAL A 2 -25.48 0.12 -4.60
CA VAL A 2 -24.26 0.95 -4.41
C VAL A 2 -23.55 1.26 -5.74
N ASN A 3 -23.51 0.31 -6.66
CA ASN A 3 -22.91 0.51 -7.99
C ASN A 3 -23.54 1.69 -8.75
N ASN A 4 -24.85 1.88 -8.66
CA ASN A 4 -25.56 2.93 -9.40
C ASN A 4 -25.12 4.33 -8.93
N GLN A 5 -24.85 4.51 -7.65
CA GLN A 5 -24.35 5.77 -7.10
C GLN A 5 -23.11 6.26 -7.87
N TYR A 6 -22.12 5.40 -8.05
CA TYR A 6 -20.86 5.77 -8.74
C TYR A 6 -21.00 5.85 -10.25
N THR A 7 -21.84 5.02 -10.86
CA THR A 7 -22.12 5.12 -12.31
C THR A 7 -22.88 6.38 -12.66
N ASP A 8 -23.81 6.81 -11.81
CA ASP A 8 -24.59 8.04 -12.03
C ASP A 8 -23.70 9.28 -11.81
N ILE A 9 -22.87 9.30 -10.75
CA ILE A 9 -21.85 10.34 -10.55
C ILE A 9 -20.97 10.49 -11.80
N TYR A 10 -20.49 9.39 -12.37
CA TYR A 10 -19.65 9.47 -13.57
C TYR A 10 -20.40 10.05 -14.75
N LYS A 11 -21.63 9.59 -15.06
CA LYS A 11 -22.44 10.07 -16.17
C LYS A 11 -22.75 11.57 -16.06
N GLU A 12 -23.07 12.04 -14.86
CA GLU A 12 -23.41 13.42 -14.60
C GLU A 12 -22.19 14.36 -14.58
N CYS A 13 -21.03 13.86 -14.15
CA CYS A 13 -19.84 14.68 -13.90
C CYS A 13 -18.69 14.40 -14.86
N ARG A 14 -18.86 13.57 -15.90
CA ARG A 14 -17.79 13.15 -16.82
C ARG A 14 -17.02 14.33 -17.41
N ASP A 15 -17.72 15.33 -17.90
CA ASP A 15 -17.08 16.51 -18.53
C ASP A 15 -16.24 17.29 -17.51
N MET A 16 -16.75 17.43 -16.28
CA MET A 16 -16.01 18.05 -15.17
C MET A 16 -14.77 17.25 -14.79
N LEU A 17 -14.87 15.92 -14.72
CA LEU A 17 -13.73 15.03 -14.47
C LEU A 17 -12.67 15.22 -15.56
N CYS A 18 -13.08 15.23 -16.82
CA CYS A 18 -12.16 15.40 -17.95
C CYS A 18 -11.51 16.80 -17.99
N GLN A 19 -12.28 17.85 -17.66
CA GLN A 19 -11.77 19.22 -17.61
C GLN A 19 -10.66 19.43 -16.58
N HIS A 20 -10.71 18.70 -15.46
CA HIS A 20 -9.75 18.80 -14.38
C HIS A 20 -8.67 17.70 -14.39
N SER A 21 -8.50 17.04 -15.54
CA SER A 21 -7.53 15.96 -15.76
C SER A 21 -6.77 16.20 -17.07
N THR A 22 -6.05 15.21 -17.59
CA THR A 22 -5.24 15.29 -18.81
C THR A 22 -5.76 14.33 -19.88
N GLU A 23 -5.37 14.55 -21.16
CA GLU A 23 -5.76 13.68 -22.28
C GLU A 23 -5.33 12.22 -22.05
N VAL A 24 -4.15 11.99 -21.48
CA VAL A 24 -3.64 10.65 -21.19
C VAL A 24 -4.55 9.91 -20.20
N MET A 25 -4.96 10.57 -19.13
CA MET A 25 -5.86 9.99 -18.14
C MET A 25 -7.28 9.83 -18.70
N ASN A 26 -7.74 10.79 -19.49
CA ASN A 26 -9.07 10.77 -20.06
C ASN A 26 -9.25 9.67 -21.13
N ALA A 27 -8.18 9.34 -21.86
CA ALA A 27 -8.21 8.31 -22.91
C ALA A 27 -8.64 6.91 -22.43
N VAL A 28 -8.42 6.59 -21.16
CA VAL A 28 -8.78 5.27 -20.57
C VAL A 28 -10.04 5.33 -19.69
N ARG A 29 -10.58 6.51 -19.44
CA ARG A 29 -11.65 6.74 -18.46
C ARG A 29 -12.97 6.10 -18.83
N ASP A 30 -13.38 6.24 -20.10
CA ASP A 30 -14.65 5.67 -20.59
C ASP A 30 -14.60 4.13 -20.62
N GLN A 31 -13.44 3.55 -20.94
CA GLN A 31 -13.23 2.10 -20.85
C GLN A 31 -13.35 1.65 -19.39
N ALA A 32 -12.67 2.33 -18.46
CA ALA A 32 -12.75 2.02 -17.04
C ALA A 32 -14.18 2.12 -16.48
N PHE A 33 -14.96 3.09 -16.94
CA PHE A 33 -16.37 3.19 -16.61
C PHE A 33 -17.18 1.99 -17.11
N GLY A 34 -16.97 1.59 -18.37
CA GLY A 34 -17.63 0.41 -18.94
C GLY A 34 -17.29 -0.86 -18.18
N ASP A 35 -16.01 -1.04 -17.81
CA ASP A 35 -15.54 -2.18 -17.04
C ASP A 35 -16.12 -2.20 -15.62
N PHE A 36 -16.17 -1.03 -14.94
CA PHE A 36 -16.81 -0.92 -13.64
C PHE A 36 -18.32 -1.22 -13.71
N GLN A 37 -19.00 -0.73 -14.75
CA GLN A 37 -20.44 -0.98 -14.94
C GLN A 37 -20.72 -2.47 -15.17
N ALA A 38 -19.86 -3.16 -15.90
CA ALA A 38 -19.98 -4.59 -16.18
C ALA A 38 -19.71 -5.47 -14.96
N GLN A 39 -18.69 -5.14 -14.16
CA GLN A 39 -18.26 -5.92 -13.00
C GLN A 39 -19.12 -5.61 -11.76
N GLY A 40 -19.37 -4.31 -11.47
CA GLY A 40 -19.88 -3.85 -10.20
C GLY A 40 -18.90 -4.15 -9.04
N PHE A 41 -19.25 -3.74 -7.81
CA PHE A 41 -18.42 -4.10 -6.65
C PHE A 41 -18.43 -5.61 -6.42
N PRO A 42 -17.26 -6.20 -6.17
CA PRO A 42 -17.16 -7.63 -5.93
C PRO A 42 -17.84 -8.01 -4.61
N THR A 43 -18.63 -9.06 -4.66
CA THR A 43 -19.23 -9.65 -3.45
C THR A 43 -18.23 -10.56 -2.75
N ARG A 44 -18.52 -10.91 -1.50
CA ARG A 44 -17.72 -11.89 -0.72
C ARG A 44 -17.68 -13.30 -1.33
N LYS A 45 -18.38 -13.57 -2.42
CA LYS A 45 -18.30 -14.82 -3.20
C LYS A 45 -17.06 -14.82 -4.12
N VAL A 46 -16.55 -13.67 -4.49
CA VAL A 46 -15.31 -13.55 -5.24
C VAL A 46 -14.15 -13.83 -4.29
N GLU A 47 -13.34 -14.85 -4.58
CA GLU A 47 -12.32 -15.37 -3.68
C GLU A 47 -11.39 -14.29 -3.13
N ARG A 48 -10.87 -13.43 -3.99
CA ARG A 48 -9.97 -12.33 -3.59
C ARG A 48 -10.62 -11.25 -2.71
N TYR A 49 -11.96 -11.23 -2.60
CA TYR A 49 -12.74 -10.27 -1.81
C TYR A 49 -13.54 -10.91 -0.67
N LYS A 50 -13.29 -12.19 -0.40
CA LYS A 50 -14.04 -13.00 0.56
C LYS A 50 -14.10 -12.41 1.97
N TYR A 51 -13.04 -11.74 2.40
CA TYR A 51 -12.86 -11.28 3.77
C TYR A 51 -13.20 -9.81 3.98
N THR A 52 -13.38 -9.02 2.91
CA THR A 52 -13.76 -7.61 2.97
C THR A 52 -15.05 -7.36 2.19
N ASP A 53 -16.05 -6.78 2.85
CA ASP A 53 -17.33 -6.44 2.25
C ASP A 53 -17.21 -5.10 1.51
N MET A 54 -17.01 -5.17 0.19
CA MET A 54 -16.78 -3.98 -0.64
C MET A 54 -18.06 -3.15 -0.78
N GLU A 55 -19.23 -3.77 -0.95
CA GLU A 55 -20.50 -3.02 -1.07
C GLU A 55 -20.73 -2.19 0.19
N LYS A 56 -20.60 -2.77 1.38
CA LYS A 56 -20.74 -2.04 2.66
C LYS A 56 -19.70 -0.92 2.82
N LEU A 57 -18.50 -1.08 2.26
CA LEU A 57 -17.43 -0.10 2.34
C LEU A 57 -17.76 1.16 1.53
N PHE A 58 -18.36 0.98 0.36
CA PHE A 58 -18.71 2.03 -0.59
C PHE A 58 -20.17 2.52 -0.48
N GLU A 59 -21.01 1.91 0.38
CA GLU A 59 -22.41 2.28 0.57
C GLU A 59 -22.63 3.71 1.09
N PRO A 60 -21.81 4.24 2.05
CA PRO A 60 -22.03 5.60 2.54
C PRO A 60 -21.86 6.64 1.44
N ASP A 61 -22.66 7.71 1.55
CA ASP A 61 -22.58 8.86 0.65
C ASP A 61 -21.38 9.73 1.03
N TYR A 62 -20.27 9.50 0.35
CA TYR A 62 -19.07 10.31 0.51
C TYR A 62 -19.07 11.49 -0.44
N GLY A 63 -18.67 12.66 0.02
CA GLY A 63 -18.33 13.78 -0.86
C GLY A 63 -17.16 13.43 -1.78
N LEU A 64 -17.15 14.04 -2.98
CA LEU A 64 -16.05 13.94 -3.95
C LEU A 64 -15.63 15.36 -4.35
N ASN A 65 -14.32 15.65 -4.34
CA ASN A 65 -13.81 16.95 -4.76
C ASN A 65 -13.61 17.02 -6.29
N LEU A 66 -14.65 16.77 -7.07
CA LEU A 66 -14.57 16.73 -8.54
C LEU A 66 -14.23 18.10 -9.17
N LYS A 67 -14.60 19.20 -8.51
CA LYS A 67 -14.29 20.57 -8.93
C LYS A 67 -12.87 21.02 -8.57
N ARG A 68 -12.11 20.17 -7.89
CA ARG A 68 -10.75 20.46 -7.41
C ARG A 68 -10.68 21.75 -6.60
N LEU A 69 -11.65 21.93 -5.70
CA LEU A 69 -11.65 23.06 -4.78
C LEU A 69 -10.40 23.02 -3.90
N ASP A 70 -9.79 24.20 -3.73
CA ASP A 70 -8.64 24.34 -2.85
C ASP A 70 -9.03 23.98 -1.40
N ILE A 71 -8.25 23.09 -0.80
CA ILE A 71 -8.41 22.71 0.60
C ILE A 71 -7.33 23.44 1.38
N PRO A 72 -7.71 24.37 2.29
CA PRO A 72 -6.74 25.20 2.99
C PRO A 72 -5.96 24.37 4.00
N VAL A 73 -4.79 23.89 3.60
CA VAL A 73 -3.82 23.24 4.46
C VAL A 73 -2.41 23.61 4.04
N ASN A 74 -1.55 23.90 5.01
CA ASN A 74 -0.11 23.92 4.78
C ASN A 74 0.47 22.67 5.42
N PRO A 75 0.75 21.61 4.63
CA PRO A 75 1.19 20.34 5.15
C PRO A 75 2.55 20.43 5.87
N TYR A 76 3.45 21.31 5.44
CA TYR A 76 4.74 21.53 6.10
C TYR A 76 4.64 22.10 7.51
N ASN A 77 3.54 22.81 7.83
CA ASN A 77 3.28 23.29 9.18
C ASN A 77 2.60 22.26 10.07
N ALA A 78 1.78 21.39 9.45
CA ALA A 78 1.01 20.39 10.15
C ALA A 78 1.82 19.08 10.40
N PHE A 79 2.69 18.72 9.46
CA PHE A 79 3.41 17.43 9.49
C PHE A 79 4.91 17.64 9.41
N LYS A 80 5.61 17.22 10.46
CA LYS A 80 7.09 17.21 10.50
C LYS A 80 7.55 15.78 10.70
N CYS A 81 8.30 15.27 9.74
CA CYS A 81 9.01 14.01 9.92
C CYS A 81 10.22 14.23 10.83
N ASP A 82 10.32 13.48 11.90
CA ASP A 82 11.45 13.50 12.83
C ASP A 82 12.50 12.40 12.52
N VAL A 83 12.30 11.65 11.45
CA VAL A 83 13.29 10.68 10.98
C VAL A 83 14.45 11.41 10.31
N PRO A 84 15.68 11.26 10.82
CA PRO A 84 16.84 11.93 10.26
C PRO A 84 17.00 11.66 8.75
N ASN A 85 17.29 12.72 7.97
CA ASN A 85 17.51 12.69 6.52
C ASN A 85 16.27 12.39 5.63
N LEU A 86 15.13 11.93 6.17
CA LEU A 86 13.90 11.76 5.38
C LEU A 86 13.20 13.10 5.13
N SER A 87 13.26 14.03 6.07
CA SER A 87 12.63 15.35 5.96
C SER A 87 13.21 16.25 4.85
N THR A 88 14.31 15.86 4.22
CA THR A 88 14.94 16.63 3.15
C THR A 88 14.37 16.32 1.76
N SER A 89 13.71 15.17 1.61
CA SER A 89 13.10 14.72 0.36
C SER A 89 11.62 14.42 0.57
N LEU A 90 10.90 15.40 1.10
CA LEU A 90 9.54 15.30 1.56
C LEU A 90 8.57 15.91 0.56
N TYR A 91 7.58 15.12 0.15
CA TYR A 91 6.48 15.51 -0.72
C TYR A 91 5.13 15.23 -0.06
N PHE A 92 4.11 15.96 -0.45
CA PHE A 92 2.76 15.80 0.08
C PHE A 92 1.76 15.55 -1.04
N ILE A 93 0.81 14.68 -0.74
CA ILE A 93 -0.43 14.52 -1.47
C ILE A 93 -1.56 14.88 -0.48
N VAL A 94 -2.34 15.89 -0.80
CA VAL A 94 -3.51 16.27 0.00
C VAL A 94 -4.75 15.67 -0.65
N ASN A 95 -5.40 14.77 0.07
CA ASN A 95 -6.48 13.94 -0.44
C ASN A 95 -6.01 13.08 -1.63
N ASP A 96 -6.30 13.50 -2.85
CA ASP A 96 -5.93 12.85 -4.11
C ASP A 96 -5.20 13.79 -5.08
N ALA A 97 -4.74 14.94 -4.60
CA ALA A 97 -3.99 15.92 -5.38
C ALA A 97 -2.55 16.06 -4.90
N PHE A 98 -1.61 16.07 -5.83
CA PHE A 98 -0.24 16.45 -5.52
C PHE A 98 -0.21 17.90 -5.03
N TYR A 99 0.46 18.15 -3.91
CA TYR A 99 0.51 19.49 -3.34
C TYR A 99 1.42 20.40 -4.18
N SER A 100 0.85 21.38 -4.85
CA SER A 100 1.55 22.24 -5.82
C SER A 100 2.72 23.06 -5.24
N LYS A 101 2.73 23.26 -3.91
CA LYS A 101 3.78 24.02 -3.19
C LYS A 101 4.76 23.09 -2.46
N ASN A 102 4.94 21.86 -2.96
CA ASN A 102 5.99 20.98 -2.46
C ASN A 102 7.37 21.64 -2.66
N ASP A 103 8.14 21.71 -1.58
CA ASP A 103 9.47 22.33 -1.54
C ASP A 103 10.47 21.35 -0.89
N PRO A 104 10.91 20.31 -1.61
CA PRO A 104 11.92 19.38 -1.10
C PRO A 104 13.26 20.10 -0.96
N LYS A 105 13.90 19.99 0.21
CA LYS A 105 15.16 20.68 0.50
C LYS A 105 16.36 20.07 -0.23
N ALA A 106 16.25 18.80 -0.64
CA ALA A 106 17.32 18.11 -1.36
C ALA A 106 17.02 18.12 -2.87
N PRO A 107 17.99 18.50 -3.71
CA PRO A 107 17.83 18.41 -5.16
C PRO A 107 17.71 16.95 -5.58
N LEU A 108 16.93 16.70 -6.63
CA LEU A 108 16.88 15.41 -7.30
C LEU A 108 18.07 15.26 -8.26
N PRO A 109 18.54 14.03 -8.51
CA PRO A 109 19.47 13.77 -9.60
C PRO A 109 18.90 14.20 -10.95
N GLU A 110 19.78 14.48 -11.91
CA GLU A 110 19.39 14.94 -13.25
C GLU A 110 18.44 13.92 -13.92
N GLY A 111 17.37 14.43 -14.50
CA GLY A 111 16.37 13.65 -15.22
C GLY A 111 15.35 12.93 -14.34
N VAL A 112 15.51 12.92 -13.01
CA VAL A 112 14.49 12.36 -12.09
C VAL A 112 13.31 13.31 -11.99
N ILE A 113 12.09 12.78 -12.13
CA ILE A 113 10.84 13.52 -12.00
C ILE A 113 10.04 12.97 -10.83
N ILE A 114 9.68 13.86 -9.89
CA ILE A 114 8.68 13.58 -8.83
C ILE A 114 7.71 14.77 -8.83
N GLY A 115 6.48 14.52 -9.27
CA GLY A 115 5.53 15.61 -9.49
C GLY A 115 4.09 15.17 -9.61
N SER A 116 3.21 16.14 -9.89
CA SER A 116 1.82 15.88 -10.21
C SER A 116 1.71 15.01 -11.45
N LEU A 117 1.02 13.87 -11.34
CA LEU A 117 0.79 13.00 -12.48
C LEU A 117 0.08 13.73 -13.63
N LYS A 118 -0.86 14.60 -13.28
CA LYS A 118 -1.58 15.45 -14.24
C LYS A 118 -0.63 16.38 -14.98
N GLU A 119 0.15 17.18 -14.24
CA GLU A 119 1.03 18.17 -14.86
C GLU A 119 2.13 17.52 -15.70
N GLU A 120 2.69 16.42 -15.22
CA GLU A 120 3.74 15.70 -15.94
C GLU A 120 3.18 14.94 -17.15
N ALA A 121 1.91 14.50 -17.13
CA ALA A 121 1.28 13.91 -18.30
C ALA A 121 1.03 14.93 -19.42
N ASP A 122 0.80 16.19 -19.08
CA ASP A 122 0.71 17.26 -20.08
C ASP A 122 2.09 17.62 -20.66
N ARG A 123 3.17 17.52 -19.85
CA ARG A 123 4.56 17.79 -20.29
C ARG A 123 5.18 16.62 -21.07
N HIS A 124 4.84 15.40 -20.71
CA HIS A 124 5.44 14.16 -21.21
C HIS A 124 4.37 13.13 -21.62
N PRO A 125 3.42 13.48 -22.51
CA PRO A 125 2.26 12.63 -22.81
C PRO A 125 2.65 11.28 -23.41
N GLU A 126 3.68 11.21 -24.25
CA GLU A 126 4.15 9.97 -24.84
C GLU A 126 4.74 9.01 -23.79
N LEU A 127 5.57 9.54 -22.88
CA LEU A 127 6.16 8.76 -21.80
C LEU A 127 5.05 8.17 -20.93
N ILE A 128 4.17 9.01 -20.40
CA ILE A 128 3.15 8.57 -19.44
C ILE A 128 2.09 7.71 -20.11
N GLY A 129 1.68 8.03 -21.33
CA GLY A 129 0.73 7.23 -22.11
C GLY A 129 1.20 5.80 -22.41
N LYS A 130 2.53 5.57 -22.42
CA LYS A 130 3.11 4.24 -22.58
C LYS A 130 2.87 3.35 -21.34
N TYR A 131 2.78 3.93 -20.14
CA TYR A 131 2.77 3.19 -18.88
C TYR A 131 1.44 3.30 -18.11
N TYR A 132 0.73 4.43 -18.20
CA TYR A 132 -0.49 4.67 -17.43
C TYR A 132 -1.61 3.69 -17.79
N ALA A 133 -2.19 3.05 -16.78
CA ALA A 133 -3.26 2.04 -16.89
C ALA A 133 -2.92 0.85 -17.81
N ARG A 134 -1.65 0.41 -17.83
CA ARG A 134 -1.21 -0.73 -18.64
C ARG A 134 -1.09 -2.03 -17.87
N ILE A 135 -0.70 -1.97 -16.60
CA ILE A 135 -0.63 -3.16 -15.72
C ILE A 135 -1.76 -3.18 -14.69
N ALA A 136 -2.29 -2.01 -14.32
CA ALA A 136 -3.51 -1.90 -13.51
C ALA A 136 -4.74 -1.99 -14.43
N LYS A 137 -5.07 -3.20 -14.88
CA LYS A 137 -6.15 -3.44 -15.83
C LYS A 137 -7.52 -3.25 -15.17
N THR A 138 -8.39 -2.52 -15.83
CA THR A 138 -9.71 -2.14 -15.33
C THR A 138 -10.75 -3.24 -15.49
N ASP A 139 -10.57 -4.13 -16.47
CA ASP A 139 -11.40 -5.31 -16.71
C ASP A 139 -11.18 -6.47 -15.72
N GLU A 140 -10.09 -6.42 -14.95
CA GLU A 140 -9.75 -7.45 -13.96
C GLU A 140 -10.14 -7.08 -12.51
N ASP A 141 -10.39 -5.80 -12.23
CA ASP A 141 -10.64 -5.34 -10.85
C ASP A 141 -11.52 -4.08 -10.82
N ALA A 142 -12.71 -4.21 -10.23
CA ALA A 142 -13.70 -3.14 -10.17
C ALA A 142 -13.26 -1.91 -9.38
N VAL A 143 -12.41 -2.06 -8.33
CA VAL A 143 -11.90 -0.91 -7.58
C VAL A 143 -10.85 -0.16 -8.39
N THR A 144 -10.04 -0.88 -9.16
CA THR A 144 -9.11 -0.29 -10.12
C THR A 144 -9.86 0.46 -11.22
N ALA A 145 -10.95 -0.12 -11.72
CA ALA A 145 -11.83 0.55 -12.68
C ALA A 145 -12.45 1.83 -12.11
N LEU A 146 -13.01 1.76 -10.88
CA LEU A 146 -13.56 2.91 -10.17
C LEU A 146 -12.52 4.02 -9.96
N ASN A 147 -11.32 3.66 -9.49
CA ASN A 147 -10.24 4.62 -9.30
C ASN A 147 -9.83 5.26 -10.63
N THR A 148 -9.67 4.46 -11.69
CA THR A 148 -9.27 4.96 -13.02
C THR A 148 -10.31 5.89 -13.63
N MET A 149 -11.61 5.61 -13.44
CA MET A 149 -12.66 6.48 -13.97
C MET A 149 -12.80 7.80 -13.19
N LEU A 150 -12.41 7.85 -11.90
CA LEU A 150 -12.60 9.04 -11.06
C LEU A 150 -11.32 9.84 -10.79
N ALA A 151 -10.14 9.25 -10.92
CA ALA A 151 -8.86 9.94 -10.64
C ALA A 151 -8.65 11.12 -11.59
N GLN A 152 -8.23 12.27 -11.04
CA GLN A 152 -8.00 13.51 -11.79
C GLN A 152 -6.55 13.98 -11.70
N ASP A 153 -5.80 13.52 -10.70
CA ASP A 153 -4.39 13.81 -10.46
C ASP A 153 -3.77 12.64 -9.71
N GLY A 154 -2.54 12.78 -9.29
CA GLY A 154 -1.79 11.79 -8.54
C GLY A 154 -0.31 12.13 -8.49
N LEU A 155 0.51 11.09 -8.34
CA LEU A 155 1.96 11.20 -8.26
C LEU A 155 2.61 10.47 -9.43
N LEU A 156 3.54 11.16 -10.11
CA LEU A 156 4.55 10.53 -10.96
C LEU A 156 5.88 10.45 -10.22
N VAL A 157 6.51 9.28 -10.29
CA VAL A 157 7.92 9.07 -9.98
C VAL A 157 8.59 8.44 -11.19
N TYR A 158 9.50 9.15 -11.82
CA TYR A 158 10.29 8.67 -12.94
C TYR A 158 11.78 8.76 -12.63
N VAL A 159 12.49 7.66 -12.82
CA VAL A 159 13.94 7.60 -12.65
C VAL A 159 14.55 7.09 -13.96
N PRO A 160 15.38 7.91 -14.63
CA PRO A 160 16.00 7.53 -15.90
C PRO A 160 17.07 6.44 -15.73
N LYS A 161 17.55 5.92 -16.87
CA LYS A 161 18.53 4.84 -16.90
C LYS A 161 19.78 5.14 -16.08
N HIS A 162 20.20 4.12 -15.31
CA HIS A 162 21.44 4.13 -14.51
C HIS A 162 21.53 5.24 -13.47
N VAL A 163 20.41 5.85 -13.10
CA VAL A 163 20.34 6.88 -12.06
C VAL A 163 19.98 6.22 -10.72
N VAL A 164 20.79 6.52 -9.71
CA VAL A 164 20.57 6.10 -8.31
C VAL A 164 20.11 7.31 -7.51
N VAL A 165 18.94 7.18 -6.89
CA VAL A 165 18.42 8.19 -5.96
C VAL A 165 18.84 7.77 -4.54
N ASP A 166 20.01 8.25 -4.10
CA ASP A 166 20.64 7.84 -2.84
C ASP A 166 19.77 8.10 -1.62
N ARG A 167 19.06 9.25 -1.61
CA ARG A 167 18.19 9.63 -0.50
C ARG A 167 16.80 9.06 -0.69
N ALA A 168 16.26 8.49 0.38
CA ALA A 168 14.88 8.04 0.36
C ALA A 168 13.92 9.21 0.15
N ILE A 169 12.95 9.03 -0.74
CA ILE A 169 11.87 9.96 -1.01
C ILE A 169 10.69 9.61 -0.12
N GLN A 170 10.25 10.57 0.68
CA GLN A 170 9.07 10.41 1.53
C GLN A 170 7.88 11.15 0.93
N VAL A 171 6.76 10.45 0.79
CA VAL A 171 5.48 10.99 0.34
C VAL A 171 4.47 10.86 1.48
N ILE A 172 3.98 11.98 1.97
CA ILE A 172 2.95 12.03 3.02
C ILE A 172 1.60 12.22 2.35
N ASN A 173 0.74 11.24 2.50
CA ASN A 173 -0.66 11.31 2.11
C ASN A 173 -1.46 11.86 3.28
N ILE A 174 -2.13 12.99 3.09
CA ILE A 174 -2.94 13.65 4.12
C ILE A 174 -4.40 13.61 3.69
N LEU A 175 -5.25 13.06 4.54
CA LEU A 175 -6.71 13.20 4.43
C LEU A 175 -7.16 14.42 5.23
N ARG A 176 -7.76 15.39 4.54
CA ARG A 176 -8.24 16.65 5.11
C ARG A 176 -9.60 17.00 4.54
N SER A 177 -10.63 17.14 5.37
CA SER A 177 -11.96 17.58 4.95
C SER A 177 -12.83 18.00 6.14
N ASP A 178 -13.77 18.90 5.89
CA ASP A 178 -14.79 19.27 6.86
C ASP A 178 -16.05 18.39 6.77
N VAL A 179 -16.09 17.50 5.76
CA VAL A 179 -17.18 16.53 5.51
C VAL A 179 -16.60 15.15 5.30
N ASP A 180 -17.43 14.11 5.36
CA ASP A 180 -17.05 12.75 4.96
C ASP A 180 -16.67 12.75 3.48
N LEU A 181 -15.50 12.19 3.16
CA LEU A 181 -14.88 12.36 1.84
C LEU A 181 -14.33 11.05 1.29
N MET A 182 -14.57 10.79 0.01
CA MET A 182 -13.86 9.79 -0.76
C MET A 182 -12.77 10.45 -1.61
N VAL A 183 -11.61 9.84 -1.65
CA VAL A 183 -10.46 10.27 -2.45
C VAL A 183 -9.96 9.14 -3.36
N ASN A 184 -9.50 9.50 -4.56
CA ASN A 184 -9.06 8.55 -5.57
C ASN A 184 -7.59 8.83 -5.94
N ARG A 185 -6.65 8.25 -5.17
CA ARG A 185 -5.22 8.43 -5.36
C ARG A 185 -4.71 7.58 -6.51
N ARG A 186 -3.90 8.18 -7.37
CA ARG A 186 -3.21 7.49 -8.45
C ARG A 186 -1.70 7.72 -8.36
N VAL A 187 -0.92 6.65 -8.51
CA VAL A 187 0.55 6.74 -8.48
C VAL A 187 1.11 5.95 -9.64
N LEU A 188 2.03 6.55 -10.36
CA LEU A 188 2.79 5.91 -11.43
C LEU A 188 4.28 6.00 -11.10
N VAL A 189 4.94 4.84 -10.98
CA VAL A 189 6.38 4.73 -10.75
C VAL A 189 7.02 4.07 -11.96
N ILE A 190 7.99 4.73 -12.57
CA ILE A 190 8.72 4.23 -13.74
C ILE A 190 10.20 4.26 -13.40
N LEU A 191 10.81 3.09 -13.30
CA LEU A 191 12.25 2.93 -13.15
C LEU A 191 12.79 2.34 -14.43
N GLU A 192 13.64 3.10 -15.12
CA GLU A 192 14.30 2.58 -16.31
C GLU A 192 15.47 1.65 -15.94
N GLU A 193 16.15 1.09 -16.93
CA GLU A 193 17.25 0.16 -16.76
C GLU A 193 18.31 0.67 -15.77
N GLY A 194 18.65 -0.15 -14.76
CA GLY A 194 19.66 0.17 -13.75
C GLY A 194 19.32 1.31 -12.80
N ALA A 195 18.06 1.78 -12.79
CA ALA A 195 17.60 2.79 -11.85
C ALA A 195 17.44 2.25 -10.43
N ASP A 196 17.71 3.06 -9.41
CA ASP A 196 17.51 2.68 -7.99
C ASP A 196 16.82 3.80 -7.22
N ILE A 197 15.77 3.46 -6.46
CA ILE A 197 15.06 4.41 -5.61
C ILE A 197 14.46 3.75 -4.36
N LYS A 198 14.42 4.51 -3.28
CA LYS A 198 13.73 4.18 -2.04
C LYS A 198 12.56 5.14 -1.82
N LEU A 199 11.34 4.61 -1.81
CA LEU A 199 10.10 5.36 -1.61
C LEU A 199 9.47 4.98 -0.27
N LEU A 200 9.05 5.97 0.52
CA LEU A 200 8.27 5.79 1.74
C LEU A 200 6.96 6.56 1.60
N PHE A 201 5.84 5.85 1.55
CA PHE A 201 4.50 6.43 1.65
C PHE A 201 4.01 6.35 3.10
N CYS A 202 3.52 7.48 3.62
CA CYS A 202 2.92 7.56 4.95
C CYS A 202 1.48 8.07 4.82
N ASP A 203 0.51 7.31 5.33
CA ASP A 203 -0.89 7.69 5.33
C ASP A 203 -1.30 8.28 6.69
N HIS A 204 -1.81 9.51 6.66
CA HIS A 204 -2.30 10.24 7.84
C HIS A 204 -3.67 10.86 7.56
N ALA A 205 -4.44 11.08 8.62
CA ALA A 205 -5.68 11.85 8.58
C ALA A 205 -5.58 13.03 9.55
N ALA A 206 -5.85 14.23 9.04
CA ALA A 206 -5.83 15.46 9.84
C ALA A 206 -7.12 15.68 10.61
N ASP A 207 -8.24 15.15 10.11
CA ASP A 207 -9.57 15.37 10.67
C ASP A 207 -10.25 14.07 11.06
N ASP A 208 -11.07 14.10 12.11
CA ASP A 208 -11.87 12.98 12.59
C ASP A 208 -13.18 12.84 11.77
N ARG A 209 -13.06 12.59 10.47
CA ARG A 209 -14.16 12.36 9.53
C ARG A 209 -14.13 10.94 9.00
N ASN A 210 -15.24 10.50 8.39
CA ASN A 210 -15.23 9.24 7.65
C ASN A 210 -14.53 9.47 6.31
N PHE A 211 -13.37 8.89 6.15
CA PHE A 211 -12.68 8.90 4.87
C PHE A 211 -12.73 7.52 4.21
N LEU A 212 -12.89 7.53 2.89
CA LEU A 212 -12.66 6.38 2.04
C LEU A 212 -11.57 6.73 1.02
N ALA A 213 -10.41 6.14 1.15
CA ALA A 213 -9.33 6.32 0.18
C ALA A 213 -9.23 5.10 -0.74
N THR A 214 -9.46 5.28 -2.03
CA THR A 214 -9.00 4.32 -3.04
C THR A 214 -7.62 4.74 -3.52
N GLN A 215 -6.72 3.78 -3.71
CA GLN A 215 -5.39 4.03 -4.22
C GLN A 215 -5.02 2.98 -5.25
N VAL A 216 -4.52 3.42 -6.40
CA VAL A 216 -3.95 2.52 -7.41
C VAL A 216 -2.53 2.98 -7.70
N ILE A 217 -1.58 2.05 -7.51
CA ILE A 217 -0.16 2.26 -7.78
C ILE A 217 0.24 1.31 -8.90
N GLU A 218 0.83 1.85 -9.96
CA GLU A 218 1.50 1.09 -11.01
C GLU A 218 3.00 1.33 -10.91
N ALA A 219 3.79 0.27 -10.82
CA ALA A 219 5.24 0.35 -10.75
C ALA A 219 5.89 -0.52 -11.84
N TYR A 220 6.67 0.11 -12.68
CA TYR A 220 7.48 -0.52 -13.71
C TYR A 220 8.94 -0.50 -13.28
N VAL A 221 9.53 -1.69 -13.15
CA VAL A 221 10.92 -1.86 -12.71
C VAL A 221 11.70 -2.50 -13.84
N GLY A 222 12.47 -1.67 -14.53
CA GLY A 222 13.26 -2.04 -15.71
C GLY A 222 14.39 -3.01 -15.40
N ASP A 223 15.11 -3.43 -16.45
CA ASP A 223 16.24 -4.35 -16.33
C ASP A 223 17.27 -3.84 -15.32
N ASN A 224 17.74 -4.71 -14.42
CA ASN A 224 18.72 -4.38 -13.38
C ASN A 224 18.32 -3.25 -12.43
N ALA A 225 17.08 -2.77 -12.47
CA ALA A 225 16.58 -1.71 -11.59
C ALA A 225 16.20 -2.23 -10.21
N SER A 226 16.15 -1.32 -9.22
CA SER A 226 15.86 -1.64 -7.83
C SER A 226 14.82 -0.68 -7.24
N LEU A 227 13.71 -1.23 -6.75
CA LEU A 227 12.65 -0.48 -6.07
C LEU A 227 12.55 -0.94 -4.61
N HIS A 228 12.74 0.00 -3.68
CA HIS A 228 12.36 -0.19 -2.27
C HIS A 228 11.12 0.64 -1.99
N LEU A 229 10.00 -0.02 -1.70
CA LEU A 229 8.72 0.62 -1.45
C LEU A 229 8.23 0.30 -0.03
N TYR A 230 8.17 1.32 0.81
CA TYR A 230 7.65 1.22 2.18
C TYR A 230 6.33 1.96 2.27
N CYS A 231 5.31 1.32 2.85
CA CYS A 231 4.00 1.92 3.09
C CYS A 231 3.66 1.84 4.58
N LEU A 232 3.53 2.98 5.22
CA LEU A 232 3.16 3.11 6.64
C LEU A 232 1.77 3.71 6.76
N GLU A 233 0.86 3.00 7.42
CA GLU A 233 -0.48 3.48 7.71
C GLU A 233 -0.65 3.74 9.22
N GLU A 234 -0.89 5.01 9.54
CA GLU A 234 -1.21 5.50 10.86
C GLU A 234 -2.33 6.52 10.75
N THR A 235 -3.56 6.02 10.61
CA THR A 235 -4.77 6.82 10.46
C THR A 235 -5.65 6.69 11.71
N HIS A 236 -6.97 6.74 11.61
CA HIS A 236 -7.88 6.54 12.74
C HIS A 236 -9.02 5.56 12.41
N ALA A 237 -9.79 5.17 13.44
CA ALA A 237 -10.80 4.12 13.34
C ALA A 237 -11.93 4.37 12.32
N LYS A 238 -12.17 5.61 11.91
CA LYS A 238 -13.18 5.96 10.88
C LYS A 238 -12.64 5.89 9.45
N ASN A 239 -11.32 5.71 9.28
CA ASN A 239 -10.71 5.64 7.96
C ASN A 239 -10.90 4.27 7.33
N LYS A 240 -11.23 4.30 6.05
CA LYS A 240 -11.30 3.13 5.19
C LYS A 240 -10.34 3.34 4.02
N ARG A 241 -9.53 2.34 3.73
CA ARG A 241 -8.58 2.39 2.62
C ARG A 241 -8.61 1.10 1.80
N VAL A 242 -8.68 1.26 0.49
CA VAL A 242 -8.52 0.17 -0.48
C VAL A 242 -7.37 0.54 -1.41
N SER A 243 -6.26 -0.19 -1.32
CA SER A 243 -5.05 0.07 -2.08
C SER A 243 -4.72 -1.12 -2.98
N ASN A 244 -4.63 -0.87 -4.27
CA ASN A 244 -4.22 -1.84 -5.28
C ASN A 244 -2.84 -1.44 -5.83
N LEU A 245 -1.84 -2.27 -5.60
CA LEU A 245 -0.48 -2.12 -6.10
C LEU A 245 -0.23 -3.16 -7.19
N TYR A 246 0.21 -2.70 -8.34
CA TYR A 246 0.61 -3.51 -9.47
C TYR A 246 2.07 -3.25 -9.80
N ILE A 247 2.88 -4.30 -9.83
CA ILE A 247 4.32 -4.21 -10.11
C ILE A 247 4.67 -5.13 -11.27
N LYS A 248 5.39 -4.61 -12.25
CA LYS A 248 6.00 -5.39 -13.32
C LYS A 248 7.51 -5.28 -13.25
N GLN A 249 8.18 -6.43 -13.17
CA GLN A 249 9.64 -6.53 -13.08
C GLN A 249 10.23 -7.12 -14.35
N GLU A 250 11.23 -6.44 -14.89
CA GLU A 250 12.05 -6.93 -15.98
C GLU A 250 13.31 -7.66 -15.47
N ALA A 251 14.23 -8.05 -16.37
CA ALA A 251 15.33 -8.95 -16.05
C ALA A 251 16.27 -8.41 -14.95
N ASN A 252 16.69 -9.30 -14.04
CA ASN A 252 17.61 -9.02 -12.94
C ASN A 252 17.19 -7.87 -12.02
N SER A 253 15.94 -7.43 -12.10
CA SER A 253 15.40 -6.35 -11.26
C SER A 253 15.10 -6.83 -9.85
N ARG A 254 15.04 -5.89 -8.90
CA ARG A 254 14.81 -6.17 -7.49
C ARG A 254 13.68 -5.29 -6.94
N VAL A 255 12.73 -5.91 -6.24
CA VAL A 255 11.68 -5.21 -5.52
C VAL A 255 11.68 -5.64 -4.06
N ASN A 256 11.74 -4.67 -3.16
CA ASN A 256 11.47 -4.85 -1.74
C ASN A 256 10.27 -3.99 -1.37
N HIS A 257 9.16 -4.63 -1.02
CA HIS A 257 7.94 -3.94 -0.59
C HIS A 257 7.57 -4.34 0.82
N THR A 258 7.36 -3.34 1.70
CA THR A 258 6.96 -3.57 3.09
C THR A 258 5.76 -2.70 3.43
N ILE A 259 4.67 -3.35 3.86
CA ILE A 259 3.44 -2.70 4.35
C ILE A 259 3.40 -2.77 5.87
N ILE A 260 3.17 -1.63 6.52
CA ILE A 260 3.09 -1.53 7.97
C ILE A 260 1.78 -0.84 8.31
N THR A 261 0.88 -1.55 9.00
CA THR A 261 -0.38 -1.00 9.50
C THR A 261 -0.33 -0.96 11.02
N LEU A 262 -0.18 0.24 11.58
CA LEU A 262 -0.13 0.48 13.03
C LEU A 262 -1.47 0.93 13.61
N HIS A 263 -2.23 1.71 12.85
CA HIS A 263 -3.56 2.17 13.25
C HIS A 263 -4.41 2.52 12.03
N ASN A 264 -5.63 2.01 12.00
CA ASN A 264 -6.59 2.18 10.89
C ASN A 264 -8.03 1.97 11.38
N GLY A 265 -8.99 2.03 10.45
CA GLY A 265 -10.33 1.46 10.64
C GLY A 265 -10.46 0.17 9.83
N ILE A 266 -10.69 0.29 8.52
CA ILE A 266 -10.73 -0.84 7.59
C ILE A 266 -9.69 -0.61 6.50
N THR A 267 -8.77 -1.55 6.34
CA THR A 267 -7.74 -1.48 5.30
C THR A 267 -7.75 -2.76 4.49
N ARG A 268 -7.79 -2.60 3.18
CA ARG A 268 -7.57 -3.68 2.23
C ARG A 268 -6.44 -3.31 1.29
N ASN A 269 -5.41 -4.16 1.26
CA ASN A 269 -4.28 -4.04 0.34
C ASN A 269 -4.30 -5.22 -0.64
N LYS A 270 -4.20 -4.92 -1.92
CA LYS A 270 -3.95 -5.87 -2.99
C LYS A 270 -2.59 -5.57 -3.59
N THR A 271 -1.73 -6.58 -3.69
CA THR A 271 -0.41 -6.46 -4.33
C THR A 271 -0.28 -7.54 -5.40
N ASP A 272 -0.28 -7.16 -6.65
CA ASP A 272 -0.03 -8.03 -7.78
C ASP A 272 1.35 -7.71 -8.37
N LEU A 273 2.24 -8.68 -8.32
CA LEU A 273 3.62 -8.54 -8.77
C LEU A 273 3.93 -9.59 -9.82
N THR A 274 4.39 -9.15 -10.98
CA THR A 274 4.76 -10.00 -12.12
C THR A 274 6.27 -9.96 -12.35
N LEU A 275 6.92 -11.12 -12.25
CA LEU A 275 8.32 -11.33 -12.58
C LEU A 275 8.39 -11.75 -14.04
N SER A 276 8.47 -10.76 -14.96
CA SER A 276 8.42 -10.97 -16.41
C SER A 276 9.80 -11.16 -17.04
N GLY A 277 10.86 -10.74 -16.35
CA GLY A 277 12.25 -10.90 -16.80
C GLY A 277 13.01 -11.94 -16.00
N GLU A 278 13.95 -12.64 -16.67
CA GLU A 278 14.79 -13.66 -16.05
C GLU A 278 15.66 -13.09 -14.92
N GLY A 279 15.82 -13.85 -13.84
CA GLY A 279 16.64 -13.45 -12.68
C GLY A 279 16.04 -12.34 -11.82
N ALA A 280 14.79 -11.96 -12.05
CA ALA A 280 14.12 -10.98 -11.21
C ALA A 280 13.86 -11.53 -9.79
N SER A 281 13.93 -10.65 -8.78
CA SER A 281 13.71 -11.05 -7.39
C SER A 281 12.79 -10.08 -6.65
N CYS A 282 11.95 -10.59 -5.76
CA CYS A 282 11.10 -9.76 -4.92
C CYS A 282 11.02 -10.26 -3.47
N VAL A 283 10.83 -9.29 -2.57
CA VAL A 283 10.53 -9.52 -1.16
C VAL A 283 9.30 -8.69 -0.80
N LEU A 284 8.22 -9.36 -0.36
CA LEU A 284 7.00 -8.73 0.12
C LEU A 284 6.87 -8.98 1.62
N ASN A 285 6.81 -7.92 2.42
CA ASN A 285 6.67 -8.03 3.86
C ASN A 285 5.43 -7.25 4.35
N GLY A 286 4.80 -7.77 5.40
CA GLY A 286 3.67 -7.13 6.04
C GLY A 286 3.72 -7.21 7.56
N CYS A 287 3.54 -6.07 8.22
CA CYS A 287 3.41 -5.96 9.67
C CYS A 287 2.07 -5.32 10.01
N VAL A 288 1.23 -6.03 10.76
CA VAL A 288 -0.09 -5.55 11.16
C VAL A 288 -0.26 -5.66 12.67
N ILE A 289 -0.61 -4.53 13.30
CA ILE A 289 -1.02 -4.48 14.70
C ILE A 289 -2.42 -3.86 14.74
N ALA A 290 -3.41 -4.65 15.10
CA ALA A 290 -4.80 -4.21 15.13
C ALA A 290 -5.49 -4.60 16.44
N ASP A 291 -6.34 -3.71 16.93
CA ASP A 291 -7.16 -3.89 18.14
C ASP A 291 -8.60 -3.41 17.91
N LYS A 292 -9.42 -3.41 18.94
CA LYS A 292 -10.83 -2.98 18.88
C LYS A 292 -11.59 -3.71 17.77
N GLU A 293 -12.17 -2.98 16.81
CA GLU A 293 -12.91 -3.52 15.66
C GLU A 293 -12.20 -3.29 14.34
N GLN A 294 -10.89 -3.03 14.39
CA GLN A 294 -10.08 -2.80 13.19
C GLN A 294 -10.06 -4.02 12.29
N HIS A 295 -10.00 -3.77 10.98
CA HIS A 295 -9.92 -4.81 9.97
C HIS A 295 -8.76 -4.54 9.02
N VAL A 296 -7.91 -5.55 8.79
CA VAL A 296 -6.79 -5.48 7.84
C VAL A 296 -6.75 -6.73 6.97
N ASP A 297 -6.93 -6.54 5.67
CA ASP A 297 -6.94 -7.59 4.64
C ASP A 297 -5.78 -7.34 3.65
N ASN A 298 -4.77 -8.21 3.66
CA ASN A 298 -3.69 -8.21 2.68
C ASN A 298 -3.87 -9.38 1.71
N ASN A 299 -3.93 -9.06 0.42
CA ASN A 299 -4.06 -10.04 -0.64
C ASN A 299 -2.92 -9.88 -1.64
N THR A 300 -2.09 -10.90 -1.81
CA THR A 300 -0.93 -10.88 -2.70
C THR A 300 -1.07 -11.88 -3.86
N LEU A 301 -0.49 -11.52 -4.97
CA LEU A 301 -0.24 -12.41 -6.11
C LEU A 301 1.18 -12.16 -6.60
N ILE A 302 2.01 -13.19 -6.57
CA ILE A 302 3.31 -13.19 -7.23
C ILE A 302 3.23 -14.12 -8.45
N ASP A 303 3.32 -13.56 -9.65
CA ASP A 303 3.25 -14.29 -10.92
C ASP A 303 4.66 -14.42 -11.52
N HIS A 304 5.26 -15.60 -11.37
CA HIS A 304 6.54 -15.96 -11.98
C HIS A 304 6.32 -16.36 -13.43
N GLN A 305 6.73 -15.51 -14.35
CA GLN A 305 6.60 -15.74 -15.81
C GLN A 305 7.93 -16.11 -16.47
N ALA A 306 9.06 -15.77 -15.85
CA ALA A 306 10.41 -16.02 -16.36
C ALA A 306 11.19 -16.96 -15.43
N ALA A 307 12.24 -17.57 -15.98
CA ALA A 307 13.11 -18.50 -15.26
C ALA A 307 14.05 -17.79 -14.27
N HIS A 308 14.64 -18.55 -13.33
CA HIS A 308 15.64 -18.09 -12.35
C HIS A 308 15.17 -16.95 -11.44
N CYS A 309 13.87 -16.87 -11.18
CA CYS A 309 13.29 -15.84 -10.34
C CYS A 309 13.16 -16.29 -8.88
N ASP A 310 13.37 -15.33 -7.95
CA ASP A 310 13.23 -15.56 -6.52
C ASP A 310 12.14 -14.68 -5.92
N SER A 311 11.30 -15.25 -5.03
CA SER A 311 10.33 -14.48 -4.26
C SER A 311 10.29 -14.91 -2.80
N LYS A 312 10.10 -13.92 -1.90
CA LYS A 312 9.89 -14.17 -0.48
C LYS A 312 8.74 -13.31 0.04
N GLU A 313 7.88 -13.93 0.84
CA GLU A 313 6.81 -13.23 1.55
C GLU A 313 6.89 -13.51 3.05
N LEU A 314 6.77 -12.46 3.85
CA LEU A 314 6.66 -12.57 5.31
C LEU A 314 5.60 -11.60 5.82
N TYR A 315 4.43 -12.12 6.20
CA TYR A 315 3.37 -11.35 6.81
C TYR A 315 3.14 -11.78 8.26
N LYS A 316 3.10 -10.79 9.16
CA LYS A 316 2.85 -11.02 10.59
C LYS A 316 1.76 -10.11 11.12
N TYR A 317 0.82 -10.72 11.86
CA TYR A 317 -0.29 -10.02 12.49
C TYR A 317 -0.28 -10.25 13.99
N VAL A 318 -0.48 -9.17 14.74
CA VAL A 318 -0.87 -9.22 16.16
C VAL A 318 -2.24 -8.57 16.27
N LEU A 319 -3.22 -9.38 16.64
CA LEU A 319 -4.63 -9.00 16.71
C LEU A 319 -5.11 -9.09 18.15
N ASP A 320 -5.67 -8.01 18.67
CA ASP A 320 -6.25 -7.94 20.01
C ASP A 320 -7.75 -7.56 19.93
N ASP A 321 -8.43 -7.58 21.08
CA ASP A 321 -9.87 -7.30 21.22
C ASP A 321 -10.72 -8.09 20.19
N LYS A 322 -11.45 -7.38 19.31
CA LYS A 322 -12.30 -7.93 18.23
C LYS A 322 -11.73 -7.69 16.84
N ALA A 323 -10.44 -7.35 16.75
CA ALA A 323 -9.81 -7.07 15.47
C ALA A 323 -9.88 -8.29 14.52
N THR A 324 -9.97 -8.00 13.24
CA THR A 324 -9.99 -9.02 12.19
C THR A 324 -8.83 -8.82 11.23
N GLY A 325 -8.02 -9.85 11.09
CA GLY A 325 -6.98 -9.94 10.07
C GLY A 325 -7.37 -10.92 8.96
N ALA A 326 -6.98 -10.62 7.75
CA ALA A 326 -7.05 -11.55 6.62
C ALA A 326 -5.75 -11.49 5.82
N PHE A 327 -5.25 -12.64 5.45
CA PHE A 327 -4.13 -12.79 4.52
C PHE A 327 -4.47 -13.84 3.48
N ALA A 328 -4.37 -13.49 2.21
CA ALA A 328 -4.49 -14.43 1.11
C ALA A 328 -3.33 -14.19 0.14
N GLY A 329 -2.34 -15.07 0.18
CA GLY A 329 -1.17 -15.03 -0.68
C GLY A 329 -1.27 -16.09 -1.77
N LYS A 330 -0.99 -15.72 -3.01
CA LYS A 330 -0.91 -16.67 -4.14
C LYS A 330 0.42 -16.52 -4.85
N VAL A 331 1.16 -17.60 -4.93
CA VAL A 331 2.33 -17.72 -5.80
C VAL A 331 1.93 -18.55 -7.02
N LEU A 332 2.02 -17.94 -8.20
CA LEU A 332 1.75 -18.58 -9.47
C LEU A 332 3.06 -18.76 -10.25
N VAL A 333 3.42 -20.01 -10.54
CA VAL A 333 4.64 -20.32 -11.29
C VAL A 333 4.24 -20.86 -12.66
N ARG A 334 4.49 -20.09 -13.70
CA ARG A 334 4.15 -20.43 -15.09
C ARG A 334 5.06 -21.55 -15.62
N GLN A 335 4.62 -22.26 -16.63
CA GLN A 335 5.35 -23.40 -17.22
C GLN A 335 6.80 -23.05 -17.61
N GLY A 336 7.05 -21.85 -18.14
CA GLY A 336 8.39 -21.37 -18.51
C GLY A 336 9.26 -20.87 -17.35
N ALA A 337 8.69 -20.70 -16.16
CA ALA A 337 9.38 -20.15 -14.99
C ALA A 337 10.18 -21.23 -14.24
N GLN A 338 11.09 -21.89 -14.94
CA GLN A 338 11.96 -22.93 -14.39
C GLN A 338 12.99 -22.33 -13.42
N GLN A 339 13.48 -23.13 -12.47
CA GLN A 339 14.43 -22.75 -11.44
C GLN A 339 13.96 -21.59 -10.56
N THR A 340 12.64 -21.48 -10.38
CA THR A 340 12.03 -20.56 -9.43
C THR A 340 12.26 -21.04 -8.00
N THR A 341 12.63 -20.08 -7.13
CA THR A 341 12.61 -20.27 -5.68
C THR A 341 11.56 -19.33 -5.05
N SER A 342 10.63 -19.88 -4.27
CA SER A 342 9.59 -19.09 -3.61
C SER A 342 9.34 -19.56 -2.18
N GLU A 343 9.30 -18.62 -1.25
CA GLU A 343 8.93 -18.89 0.15
C GLU A 343 7.85 -17.90 0.60
N GLU A 344 6.69 -18.40 1.04
CA GLU A 344 5.60 -17.61 1.58
C GLU A 344 5.35 -18.00 3.05
N ARG A 345 5.47 -17.02 3.97
CA ARG A 345 5.20 -17.22 5.40
C ARG A 345 4.20 -16.20 5.92
N ASN A 346 3.15 -16.70 6.58
CA ASN A 346 2.19 -15.88 7.30
C ASN A 346 2.02 -16.37 8.74
N ASN A 347 2.52 -15.61 9.70
CA ASN A 347 2.47 -15.96 11.11
C ASN A 347 1.61 -14.97 11.88
N ASN A 348 0.71 -15.46 12.73
CA ASN A 348 -0.31 -14.63 13.32
C ASN A 348 -0.50 -14.95 14.80
N ILE A 349 -0.64 -13.89 15.63
CA ILE A 349 -1.00 -13.97 17.05
C ILE A 349 -2.40 -13.36 17.20
N CYS A 350 -3.36 -14.16 17.72
CA CYS A 350 -4.61 -13.68 18.25
C CYS A 350 -4.47 -13.57 19.77
N ALA A 351 -4.28 -12.33 20.26
CA ALA A 351 -3.99 -12.09 21.69
C ALA A 351 -5.23 -12.26 22.58
N THR A 352 -6.44 -12.17 22.00
CA THR A 352 -7.73 -12.44 22.65
C THR A 352 -8.53 -13.52 21.93
N LYS A 353 -9.57 -14.04 22.59
CA LYS A 353 -10.47 -15.06 22.01
C LYS A 353 -11.44 -14.48 20.97
N GLU A 354 -11.64 -13.18 20.98
CA GLU A 354 -12.56 -12.49 20.05
C GLU A 354 -11.87 -12.02 18.78
N ALA A 355 -10.54 -11.88 18.82
CA ALA A 355 -9.73 -11.60 17.64
C ALA A 355 -9.83 -12.74 16.61
N ARG A 356 -9.88 -12.40 15.34
CA ARG A 356 -10.05 -13.37 14.24
C ARG A 356 -8.99 -13.19 13.19
N MET A 357 -8.38 -14.30 12.77
CA MET A 357 -7.46 -14.33 11.65
C MET A 357 -7.92 -15.33 10.60
N PHE A 358 -7.98 -14.88 9.36
CA PHE A 358 -8.18 -15.70 8.17
C PHE A 358 -6.89 -15.75 7.38
N THR A 359 -6.35 -16.94 7.15
CA THR A 359 -5.10 -17.11 6.40
C THR A 359 -5.29 -18.15 5.30
N GLN A 360 -4.86 -17.80 4.08
CA GLN A 360 -5.03 -18.63 2.89
C GLN A 360 -3.81 -18.50 1.98
N PRO A 361 -2.68 -19.17 2.32
CA PRO A 361 -1.56 -19.25 1.41
C PRO A 361 -1.85 -20.27 0.29
N MET A 362 -1.48 -19.94 -0.96
CA MET A 362 -1.79 -20.75 -2.15
C MET A 362 -0.58 -20.86 -3.07
N LEU A 363 -0.29 -22.07 -3.54
CA LEU A 363 0.69 -22.33 -4.59
C LEU A 363 -0.01 -22.92 -5.81
N GLU A 364 0.26 -22.35 -6.98
CA GLU A 364 -0.18 -22.85 -8.27
C GLU A 364 1.03 -22.98 -9.20
N ILE A 365 1.51 -24.19 -9.40
CA ILE A 365 2.82 -24.45 -9.99
C ILE A 365 2.65 -25.28 -11.27
N TYR A 366 3.15 -24.75 -12.38
CA TYR A 366 3.12 -25.41 -13.70
C TYR A 366 4.52 -25.71 -14.25
N ALA A 367 5.59 -25.39 -13.51
CA ALA A 367 6.97 -25.72 -13.85
C ALA A 367 7.48 -26.91 -13.04
N ASP A 368 8.44 -27.67 -13.59
CA ASP A 368 8.91 -28.93 -12.99
C ASP A 368 10.13 -28.74 -12.10
N ASP A 369 11.05 -27.83 -12.45
CA ASP A 369 12.28 -27.58 -11.70
C ASP A 369 12.15 -26.30 -10.84
N VAL A 370 11.53 -26.43 -9.67
CA VAL A 370 11.27 -25.33 -8.76
C VAL A 370 11.41 -25.73 -7.28
N LYS A 371 11.63 -24.73 -6.42
CA LYS A 371 11.66 -24.87 -4.96
C LYS A 371 10.67 -23.87 -4.35
N CYS A 372 9.43 -24.31 -4.14
CA CYS A 372 8.37 -23.47 -3.61
C CYS A 372 7.84 -24.05 -2.29
N ALA A 373 7.71 -23.19 -1.29
CA ALA A 373 7.16 -23.55 0.00
C ALA A 373 6.24 -22.45 0.51
N HIS A 374 5.18 -22.85 1.20
CA HIS A 374 4.35 -21.91 1.94
C HIS A 374 4.05 -22.44 3.35
N GLY A 375 3.78 -21.54 4.29
CA GLY A 375 3.40 -21.89 5.64
C GLY A 375 2.61 -20.78 6.31
N SER A 376 1.61 -21.16 7.08
CA SER A 376 0.87 -20.24 7.91
C SER A 376 0.63 -20.79 9.31
N THR A 377 0.61 -19.88 10.29
CA THR A 377 0.27 -20.20 11.67
C THR A 377 -0.72 -19.19 12.23
N VAL A 378 -1.68 -19.67 13.02
CA VAL A 378 -2.53 -18.84 13.84
C VAL A 378 -2.46 -19.40 15.26
N GLY A 379 -1.99 -18.59 16.19
CA GLY A 379 -1.79 -19.04 17.56
C GLY A 379 -2.02 -17.92 18.58
N GLN A 380 -1.78 -18.27 19.83
CA GLN A 380 -1.72 -17.34 20.95
C GLN A 380 -0.27 -17.16 21.39
N LEU A 381 -0.02 -16.23 22.29
CA LEU A 381 1.28 -16.11 22.94
C LEU A 381 1.66 -17.40 23.67
N ASN A 382 2.95 -17.72 23.67
CA ASN A 382 3.45 -18.93 24.31
C ASN A 382 3.35 -18.80 25.84
N ASP A 383 2.44 -19.56 26.44
CA ASP A 383 2.21 -19.56 27.91
C ASP A 383 3.45 -19.95 28.70
N ALA A 384 4.26 -20.88 28.18
CA ALA A 384 5.52 -21.27 28.84
C ALA A 384 6.54 -20.13 28.84
N ALA A 385 6.61 -19.36 27.77
CA ALA A 385 7.47 -18.18 27.71
C ALA A 385 6.96 -17.08 28.64
N LEU A 386 5.65 -16.82 28.67
CA LEU A 386 5.03 -15.88 29.61
C LEU A 386 5.31 -16.28 31.06
N PHE A 387 5.09 -17.54 31.42
CA PHE A 387 5.37 -18.07 32.75
C PHE A 387 6.84 -17.91 33.12
N TYR A 388 7.77 -18.29 32.22
CA TYR A 388 9.20 -18.13 32.46
C TYR A 388 9.61 -16.71 32.75
N MET A 389 9.07 -15.72 31.98
CA MET A 389 9.36 -14.31 32.19
C MET A 389 8.80 -13.80 33.54
N GLN A 390 7.59 -14.26 33.93
CA GLN A 390 7.01 -13.94 35.23
C GLN A 390 7.83 -14.49 36.40
N GLN A 391 8.40 -15.69 36.27
CA GLN A 391 9.31 -16.27 37.27
C GLN A 391 10.62 -15.44 37.45
N ARG A 392 10.96 -14.63 36.45
CA ARG A 392 12.09 -13.68 36.48
C ARG A 392 11.71 -12.29 37.00
N GLY A 393 10.48 -12.12 37.48
CA GLY A 393 10.00 -10.86 38.06
C GLY A 393 9.44 -9.86 37.04
N ILE A 394 9.28 -10.28 35.77
CA ILE A 394 8.65 -9.43 34.74
C ILE A 394 7.13 -9.55 34.91
N SER A 395 6.43 -8.40 34.95
CA SER A 395 4.97 -8.41 35.05
C SER A 395 4.33 -9.10 33.82
N GLN A 396 3.15 -9.68 33.99
CA GLN A 396 2.44 -10.33 32.88
C GLN A 396 2.22 -9.38 31.70
N LYS A 397 1.88 -8.12 31.98
CA LYS A 397 1.67 -7.09 30.95
C LYS A 397 2.97 -6.83 30.17
N GLU A 398 4.08 -6.67 30.86
CA GLU A 398 5.37 -6.40 30.21
C GLU A 398 5.90 -7.64 29.46
N ALA A 399 5.69 -8.84 30.00
CA ALA A 399 6.07 -10.08 29.34
C ALA A 399 5.30 -10.28 28.01
N LYS A 400 3.97 -10.01 28.02
CA LYS A 400 3.15 -10.03 26.82
C LYS A 400 3.68 -9.05 25.78
N LEU A 401 3.90 -7.80 26.16
CA LEU A 401 4.43 -6.76 25.29
C LEU A 401 5.78 -7.15 24.67
N LEU A 402 6.71 -7.66 25.45
CA LEU A 402 8.03 -8.05 24.95
C LEU A 402 7.96 -9.20 23.94
N LEU A 403 7.06 -10.16 24.14
CA LEU A 403 6.86 -11.26 23.19
C LEU A 403 6.21 -10.79 21.88
N GLU A 404 5.23 -9.88 21.96
CA GLU A 404 4.59 -9.28 20.78
C GLU A 404 5.59 -8.42 19.99
N LEU A 405 6.41 -7.62 20.68
CA LEU A 405 7.49 -6.85 20.07
C LEU A 405 8.50 -7.75 19.34
N ALA A 406 8.99 -8.80 20.02
CA ALA A 406 9.93 -9.74 19.41
C ALA A 406 9.34 -10.41 18.17
N PHE A 407 8.04 -10.75 18.21
CA PHE A 407 7.34 -11.36 17.09
C PHE A 407 7.24 -10.44 15.88
N ILE A 408 6.86 -9.17 16.07
CA ILE A 408 6.70 -8.18 14.98
C ILE A 408 8.04 -7.70 14.45
N ASN A 409 9.04 -7.57 15.30
CA ASN A 409 10.35 -7.05 14.92
C ASN A 409 11.04 -7.88 13.85
N GLU A 410 10.71 -9.17 13.69
CA GLU A 410 11.22 -9.96 12.57
C GLU A 410 10.90 -9.33 11.20
N VAL A 411 9.73 -8.66 11.06
CA VAL A 411 9.39 -7.91 9.84
C VAL A 411 10.09 -6.56 9.81
N VAL A 412 10.10 -5.83 10.93
CA VAL A 412 10.74 -4.50 11.01
C VAL A 412 12.23 -4.59 10.70
N ASP A 413 12.91 -5.64 11.16
CA ASP A 413 14.33 -5.87 10.94
C ASP A 413 14.69 -6.15 9.46
N THR A 414 13.72 -6.51 8.62
CA THR A 414 13.94 -6.65 7.17
C THR A 414 14.11 -5.32 6.43
N ILE A 415 13.75 -4.20 7.08
CA ILE A 415 13.78 -2.87 6.47
C ILE A 415 15.23 -2.41 6.33
N GLN A 416 15.67 -2.20 5.09
CA GLN A 416 17.03 -1.82 4.76
C GLN A 416 17.35 -0.35 5.04
N LEU A 417 16.33 0.51 5.12
CA LEU A 417 16.46 1.93 5.44
C LEU A 417 16.59 2.09 6.97
N GLU A 418 17.83 2.13 7.46
CA GLU A 418 18.14 2.12 8.91
C GLU A 418 17.38 3.19 9.72
N PRO A 419 17.34 4.48 9.32
CA PRO A 419 16.58 5.48 10.08
C PRO A 419 15.08 5.18 10.17
N LEU A 420 14.51 4.56 9.14
CA LEU A 420 13.10 4.13 9.15
C LEU A 420 12.92 2.92 10.07
N ARG A 421 13.81 1.93 10.01
CA ARG A 421 13.77 0.74 10.87
C ARG A 421 13.80 1.13 12.35
N ASP A 422 14.75 1.97 12.75
CA ASP A 422 14.89 2.44 14.13
C ASP A 422 13.64 3.21 14.59
N ARG A 423 13.09 4.03 13.72
CA ARG A 423 11.84 4.74 14.01
C ARG A 423 10.66 3.80 14.17
N LEU A 424 10.57 2.77 13.34
CA LEU A 424 9.49 1.79 13.41
C LEU A 424 9.55 0.94 14.67
N HIS A 425 10.73 0.54 15.15
CA HIS A 425 10.85 -0.11 16.45
C HIS A 425 10.20 0.73 17.55
N HIS A 426 10.48 2.04 17.56
CA HIS A 426 9.89 2.95 18.54
C HIS A 426 8.36 3.12 18.37
N LEU A 427 7.88 3.23 17.12
CA LEU A 427 6.44 3.36 16.85
C LEU A 427 5.68 2.08 17.23
N VAL A 428 6.21 0.92 16.91
CA VAL A 428 5.64 -0.38 17.27
C VAL A 428 5.58 -0.54 18.80
N GLU A 429 6.64 -0.18 19.53
CA GLU A 429 6.64 -0.20 20.99
C GLU A 429 5.55 0.74 21.55
N LYS A 430 5.47 1.97 21.06
CA LYS A 430 4.41 2.91 21.46
C LYS A 430 3.02 2.37 21.17
N ARG A 431 2.84 1.71 20.03
CA ARG A 431 1.56 1.12 19.66
C ARG A 431 1.11 0.07 20.67
N PHE A 432 2.01 -0.87 21.04
CA PHE A 432 1.71 -1.89 22.05
C PHE A 432 1.54 -1.33 23.46
N ARG A 433 2.19 -0.21 23.79
CA ARG A 433 1.97 0.48 25.08
C ARG A 433 0.66 1.29 25.12
N GLY A 434 -0.06 1.41 23.99
CA GLY A 434 -1.28 2.21 23.87
C GLY A 434 -1.02 3.72 23.81
N GLU A 435 0.20 4.13 23.46
CA GLU A 435 0.62 5.54 23.40
C GLU A 435 0.36 6.18 22.03
N LEU A 436 0.04 5.38 20.98
CA LEU A 436 -0.39 5.85 19.66
C LEU A 436 -1.92 5.93 19.54
N SER A 437 -2.59 6.39 20.58
CA SER A 437 -4.06 6.36 20.61
C SER A 437 -4.74 7.36 19.68
N LYS A 438 -4.02 8.37 19.19
CA LYS A 438 -4.48 9.35 18.17
C LYS A 438 -3.27 10.06 17.56
N CYS A 439 -3.39 10.59 16.34
CA CYS A 439 -2.41 11.52 15.75
C CYS A 439 -2.13 12.78 16.61
N GLU A 440 -2.99 13.13 17.55
CA GLU A 440 -2.81 14.25 18.49
C GLU A 440 -1.58 14.10 19.41
N GLY A 441 -1.08 12.88 19.62
CA GLY A 441 0.10 12.59 20.43
C GLY A 441 1.37 12.30 19.61
N CYS A 442 1.25 12.14 18.30
CA CYS A 442 2.37 11.85 17.44
C CYS A 442 3.23 13.10 17.24
N LYS A 443 4.45 13.10 17.81
CA LYS A 443 5.42 14.19 17.58
C LYS A 443 5.92 14.25 16.13
N LEU A 444 5.56 13.26 15.27
CA LEU A 444 5.75 13.31 13.83
C LEU A 444 4.84 14.35 13.16
N CYS A 445 3.71 14.67 13.80
CA CYS A 445 2.70 15.57 13.29
C CYS A 445 2.71 16.96 13.95
N ARG A 446 3.69 17.26 14.82
CA ARG A 446 3.82 18.57 15.49
C ARG A 446 5.09 19.28 15.09
#